data_d5d5e5feb37b664c7b7b83deb726ad3f
#
_entry.id   d5d5e5feb37b664c7b7b83deb726ad3f
#
_cell.length_a   1.000
_cell.length_b   1.000
_cell.length_c   1.000
_cell.angle_alpha   90.00
_cell.angle_beta   90.00
_cell.angle_gamma   90.00
#
_symmetry.space_group_name_H-M   'P 1'
#
loop_
_entity.id
_entity.type
_entity.pdbx_description
1 polymer ?
#
loop_
_entity_poly.entity_id
_entity_poly.type
_entity_poly.pdbx_seq_one_letter_code
_entity_poly.pdbx_strand_id
1 'polypeptide(L)'
;KWITDKVTMHTIFKPFRGYMPTLYYQISKRYDETVLIPLYDDNAGDTFEDLFALLQEKGSLTVSSANGGYASTLEYRDGVFYLEGRERPKERIQEILSDYRVTLVVKEQVELSEDTDYGVLNLIVFNEFGDNPVIGDGYFVFDEYEKTSLKVLAMKHSDSLEEADVEDDIYRFVKAEPCDVTEGSWRGKPIPHWDEIADVIRRLCVFVPQLEFFCAEIVISADGFKIVNLLNHPEYPTAKPFSKETSAYLKRKVEQKKEAYAKAGVRISRGLHKMHLRIRAKFARAFYPKGLVPYQSTRWISNVWTDFWTNKEATLREKLWAYKHGFLSYRIPQYGITEENLGEYISDFEYKWLRHINPKYRKWMEDKITVKYVCSDYNDCFPAYYYHIICKNGNNKVISMMDLPEGYTNTFDEIFRLVEQKGVLALKPDEGSHGDGFYKFTYEDGKYQLNYQDVTKQQ
;
A
#
# COMPACT_ATOMS: atom_id res chain seq x y z
N LYS A 1 0.10 1.56 3.06
CA LYS A 1 -1.03 1.07 2.26
C LYS A 1 -0.61 0.21 1.07
N TRP A 2 0.55 0.44 0.45
CA TRP A 2 1.04 -0.34 -0.70
C TRP A 2 1.15 -1.83 -0.41
N ILE A 3 1.57 -2.19 0.79
CA ILE A 3 1.80 -3.57 1.21
C ILE A 3 0.72 -4.12 2.16
N THR A 4 -0.20 -3.28 2.64
CA THR A 4 -1.29 -3.73 3.52
C THR A 4 -2.53 -4.19 2.76
N ASP A 5 -2.68 -3.81 1.51
CA ASP A 5 -3.73 -4.29 0.61
C ASP A 5 -3.11 -5.23 -0.41
N LYS A 6 -3.51 -6.50 -0.40
CA LYS A 6 -2.90 -7.55 -1.22
C LYS A 6 -3.04 -7.31 -2.73
N VAL A 7 -4.16 -6.73 -3.17
CA VAL A 7 -4.35 -6.40 -4.58
C VAL A 7 -3.41 -5.27 -5.00
N THR A 8 -3.31 -4.22 -4.17
CA THR A 8 -2.37 -3.11 -4.40
C THR A 8 -0.92 -3.61 -4.38
N MET A 9 -0.57 -4.44 -3.41
CA MET A 9 0.76 -5.04 -3.33
C MET A 9 1.10 -5.81 -4.60
N HIS A 10 0.24 -6.73 -5.01
CA HIS A 10 0.45 -7.55 -6.20
C HIS A 10 0.50 -6.73 -7.51
N THR A 11 -0.23 -5.61 -7.54
CA THR A 11 -0.22 -4.70 -8.68
C THR A 11 1.07 -3.88 -8.75
N ILE A 12 1.56 -3.36 -7.61
CA ILE A 12 2.81 -2.60 -7.55
C ILE A 12 4.01 -3.51 -7.82
N PHE A 13 4.05 -4.69 -7.20
CA PHE A 13 5.18 -5.62 -7.31
C PHE A 13 5.08 -6.58 -8.51
N LYS A 14 4.52 -6.14 -9.63
CA LYS A 14 4.41 -6.93 -10.87
C LYS A 14 5.69 -7.69 -11.26
N PRO A 15 6.90 -7.07 -11.22
CA PRO A 15 8.14 -7.78 -11.57
C PRO A 15 8.48 -8.97 -10.66
N PHE A 16 7.84 -9.05 -9.48
CA PHE A 16 8.07 -10.07 -8.47
C PHE A 16 6.93 -11.09 -8.36
N ARG A 17 5.93 -11.04 -9.25
CA ARG A 17 4.77 -11.94 -9.21
C ARG A 17 5.14 -13.43 -9.22
N GLY A 18 6.22 -13.80 -9.89
CA GLY A 18 6.71 -15.17 -9.88
C GLY A 18 7.06 -15.69 -8.48
N TYR A 19 7.44 -14.79 -7.59
CA TYR A 19 7.78 -15.08 -6.19
C TYR A 19 6.61 -14.84 -5.24
N MET A 20 5.40 -14.58 -5.73
CA MET A 20 4.20 -14.35 -4.93
C MET A 20 3.12 -15.35 -5.30
N PRO A 21 2.19 -15.69 -4.38
CA PRO A 21 1.03 -16.49 -4.74
C PRO A 21 0.20 -15.79 -5.82
N THR A 22 -0.26 -16.53 -6.81
CA THR A 22 -1.15 -16.01 -7.84
C THR A 22 -2.46 -15.52 -7.22
N LEU A 23 -2.88 -14.30 -7.53
CA LEU A 23 -4.20 -13.80 -7.15
C LEU A 23 -5.20 -14.09 -8.27
N TYR A 24 -6.20 -14.89 -7.99
CA TYR A 24 -7.20 -15.29 -9.00
C TYR A 24 -8.39 -14.34 -9.02
N TYR A 25 -9.02 -14.08 -7.88
CA TYR A 25 -10.22 -13.27 -7.80
C TYR A 25 -10.15 -12.29 -6.64
N GLN A 26 -10.80 -11.14 -6.86
CA GLN A 26 -11.23 -10.24 -5.79
C GLN A 26 -12.74 -10.34 -5.63
N ILE A 27 -13.22 -10.60 -4.41
CA ILE A 27 -14.64 -10.58 -4.07
C ILE A 27 -14.92 -9.30 -3.29
N SER A 28 -15.81 -8.48 -3.80
CA SER A 28 -16.15 -7.18 -3.19
C SER A 28 -17.64 -6.93 -3.20
N LYS A 29 -18.14 -6.22 -2.19
CA LYS A 29 -19.50 -5.66 -2.25
C LYS A 29 -19.48 -4.30 -2.96
N ARG A 30 -20.30 -4.16 -3.99
CA ARG A 30 -20.66 -2.88 -4.59
C ARG A 30 -22.14 -2.63 -4.33
N TYR A 31 -22.42 -1.61 -3.52
CA TYR A 31 -23.76 -1.38 -2.96
C TYR A 31 -24.22 -2.62 -2.17
N ASP A 32 -25.24 -3.34 -2.57
CA ASP A 32 -25.69 -4.58 -1.93
C ASP A 32 -25.36 -5.84 -2.75
N GLU A 33 -24.71 -5.68 -3.90
CA GLU A 33 -24.33 -6.79 -4.77
C GLU A 33 -22.90 -7.26 -4.51
N THR A 34 -22.72 -8.58 -4.57
CA THR A 34 -21.38 -9.18 -4.53
C THR A 34 -20.84 -9.31 -5.95
N VAL A 35 -19.64 -8.77 -6.16
CA VAL A 35 -18.97 -8.76 -7.46
C VAL A 35 -17.66 -9.53 -7.33
N LEU A 36 -17.44 -10.46 -8.25
CA LEU A 36 -16.15 -11.11 -8.47
C LEU A 36 -15.40 -10.35 -9.56
N ILE A 37 -14.12 -10.10 -9.33
CA ILE A 37 -13.24 -9.42 -10.28
C ILE A 37 -12.05 -10.36 -10.52
N PRO A 38 -11.86 -10.89 -11.75
CA PRO A 38 -10.69 -11.67 -12.08
C PRO A 38 -9.42 -10.81 -12.02
N LEU A 39 -8.30 -11.37 -11.53
CA LEU A 39 -7.05 -10.65 -11.31
C LEU A 39 -5.85 -11.25 -12.07
N TYR A 40 -5.98 -12.42 -12.63
CA TYR A 40 -4.87 -13.19 -13.23
C TYR A 40 -4.97 -13.36 -14.74
N ASP A 41 -6.18 -13.32 -15.29
CA ASP A 41 -6.47 -13.51 -16.71
C ASP A 41 -7.65 -12.62 -17.10
N ASP A 42 -7.46 -11.77 -18.11
CA ASP A 42 -8.49 -10.86 -18.61
C ASP A 42 -9.67 -11.62 -19.25
N ASN A 43 -9.48 -12.90 -19.63
CA ASN A 43 -10.51 -13.77 -20.18
C ASN A 43 -11.21 -14.66 -19.14
N ALA A 44 -10.79 -14.57 -17.87
CA ALA A 44 -11.44 -15.32 -16.81
C ALA A 44 -12.88 -14.81 -16.60
N GLY A 45 -13.82 -15.75 -16.38
CA GLY A 45 -15.19 -15.40 -16.01
C GLY A 45 -15.24 -14.69 -14.64
N ASP A 46 -16.33 -13.97 -14.40
CA ASP A 46 -16.54 -13.14 -13.21
C ASP A 46 -17.65 -13.66 -12.30
N THR A 47 -18.01 -14.94 -12.43
CA THR A 47 -19.06 -15.59 -11.65
C THR A 47 -18.53 -16.54 -10.58
N PHE A 48 -19.37 -16.91 -9.62
CA PHE A 48 -19.02 -17.96 -8.65
C PHE A 48 -18.86 -19.33 -9.29
N GLU A 49 -19.56 -19.62 -10.41
CA GLU A 49 -19.36 -20.88 -11.14
C GLU A 49 -17.95 -20.95 -11.74
N ASP A 50 -17.42 -19.84 -12.25
CA ASP A 50 -16.04 -19.76 -12.73
C ASP A 50 -15.04 -19.97 -11.60
N LEU A 51 -15.29 -19.41 -10.41
CA LEU A 51 -14.48 -19.66 -9.22
C LEU A 51 -14.52 -21.14 -8.82
N PHE A 52 -15.69 -21.80 -8.85
CA PHE A 52 -15.81 -23.21 -8.52
C PHE A 52 -15.15 -24.10 -9.59
N ALA A 53 -15.22 -23.73 -10.87
CA ALA A 53 -14.51 -24.42 -11.93
C ALA A 53 -12.99 -24.35 -11.74
N LEU A 54 -12.47 -23.17 -11.39
CA LEU A 54 -11.05 -22.99 -11.04
C LEU A 54 -10.68 -23.82 -9.81
N LEU A 55 -11.53 -23.85 -8.77
CA LEU A 55 -11.27 -24.67 -7.59
C LEU A 55 -11.23 -26.17 -7.91
N GLN A 56 -12.09 -26.63 -8.83
CA GLN A 56 -12.06 -28.01 -9.30
C GLN A 56 -10.77 -28.35 -10.06
N GLU A 57 -10.25 -27.39 -10.84
CA GLU A 57 -8.97 -27.54 -11.55
C GLU A 57 -7.76 -27.56 -10.60
N LYS A 58 -7.73 -26.66 -9.63
CA LYS A 58 -6.58 -26.46 -8.71
C LYS A 58 -6.60 -27.37 -7.48
N GLY A 59 -7.76 -27.94 -7.14
CA GLY A 59 -7.97 -28.73 -5.93
C GLY A 59 -8.09 -27.92 -4.65
N SER A 60 -7.23 -26.91 -4.48
CA SER A 60 -7.24 -26.05 -3.28
C SER A 60 -6.92 -24.59 -3.61
N LEU A 61 -7.57 -23.66 -2.89
CA LEU A 61 -7.37 -22.22 -3.00
C LEU A 61 -7.43 -21.59 -1.59
N THR A 62 -6.69 -20.51 -1.39
CA THR A 62 -6.82 -19.70 -0.17
C THR A 62 -7.75 -18.52 -0.41
N VAL A 63 -8.74 -18.32 0.46
CA VAL A 63 -9.52 -17.10 0.56
C VAL A 63 -9.02 -16.29 1.74
N SER A 64 -8.69 -15.03 1.53
CA SER A 64 -8.24 -14.17 2.62
C SER A 64 -8.76 -12.75 2.47
N SER A 65 -8.84 -12.01 3.59
CA SER A 65 -9.11 -10.57 3.53
C SER A 65 -7.99 -9.85 2.76
N ALA A 66 -8.37 -8.92 1.88
CA ALA A 66 -7.41 -8.10 1.14
C ALA A 66 -6.47 -7.30 2.06
N ASN A 67 -6.92 -6.94 3.26
CA ASN A 67 -6.15 -6.15 4.24
C ASN A 67 -5.61 -6.98 5.42
N GLY A 68 -5.66 -8.31 5.35
CA GLY A 68 -5.29 -9.20 6.45
C GLY A 68 -6.42 -9.47 7.45
N GLY A 69 -6.16 -10.33 8.43
CA GLY A 69 -7.07 -10.63 9.53
C GLY A 69 -8.01 -11.82 9.33
N TYR A 70 -8.16 -12.33 8.12
CA TYR A 70 -8.91 -13.56 7.83
C TYR A 70 -8.20 -14.31 6.71
N ALA A 71 -8.06 -15.60 6.88
CA ALA A 71 -7.65 -16.53 5.85
C ALA A 71 -8.35 -17.87 6.08
N SER A 72 -8.75 -18.52 5.01
CA SER A 72 -9.42 -19.80 5.00
C SER A 72 -9.09 -20.57 3.75
N THR A 73 -9.15 -21.89 3.81
CA THR A 73 -8.93 -22.75 2.67
C THR A 73 -10.25 -23.16 2.04
N LEU A 74 -10.32 -23.07 0.72
CA LEU A 74 -11.32 -23.69 -0.13
C LEU A 74 -10.69 -24.93 -0.75
N GLU A 75 -11.38 -26.07 -0.67
CA GLU A 75 -10.89 -27.33 -1.24
C GLU A 75 -11.97 -28.00 -2.08
N TYR A 76 -11.53 -28.70 -3.11
CA TYR A 76 -12.35 -29.63 -3.86
C TYR A 76 -11.63 -30.98 -3.91
N ARG A 77 -12.21 -31.97 -3.28
CA ARG A 77 -11.69 -33.33 -3.26
C ARG A 77 -12.82 -34.36 -3.30
N ASP A 78 -12.61 -35.44 -4.02
CA ASP A 78 -13.57 -36.56 -4.13
C ASP A 78 -14.98 -36.12 -4.58
N GLY A 79 -15.08 -35.08 -5.42
CA GLY A 79 -16.36 -34.56 -5.90
C GLY A 79 -17.08 -33.60 -4.95
N VAL A 80 -16.47 -33.26 -3.80
CA VAL A 80 -17.08 -32.47 -2.72
C VAL A 80 -16.30 -31.20 -2.47
N PHE A 81 -17.03 -30.12 -2.16
CA PHE A 81 -16.46 -28.83 -1.81
C PHE A 81 -16.34 -28.66 -0.29
N TYR A 82 -15.23 -28.08 0.15
CA TYR A 82 -14.95 -27.79 1.56
C TYR A 82 -14.60 -26.30 1.73
N LEU A 83 -15.05 -25.73 2.83
CA LEU A 83 -14.62 -24.43 3.33
C LEU A 83 -14.18 -24.61 4.78
N GLU A 84 -12.94 -24.23 5.10
CA GLU A 84 -12.35 -24.44 6.44
C GLU A 84 -12.37 -25.91 6.89
N GLY A 85 -12.06 -26.83 5.98
CA GLY A 85 -12.09 -28.26 6.23
C GLY A 85 -13.49 -28.86 6.44
N ARG A 86 -14.57 -28.08 6.30
CA ARG A 86 -15.95 -28.53 6.45
C ARG A 86 -16.63 -28.66 5.09
N GLU A 87 -17.23 -29.81 4.86
CA GLU A 87 -18.08 -30.03 3.68
C GLU A 87 -19.20 -28.98 3.60
N ARG A 88 -19.34 -28.37 2.42
CA ARG A 88 -20.37 -27.35 2.14
C ARG A 88 -20.83 -27.44 0.69
N PRO A 89 -22.13 -27.30 0.41
CA PRO A 89 -22.60 -27.12 -0.96
C PRO A 89 -22.16 -25.78 -1.53
N LYS A 90 -22.05 -25.68 -2.86
CA LYS A 90 -21.61 -24.45 -3.57
C LYS A 90 -22.40 -23.21 -3.15
N GLU A 91 -23.72 -23.35 -3.05
CA GLU A 91 -24.62 -22.25 -2.71
C GLU A 91 -24.31 -21.70 -1.30
N ARG A 92 -23.98 -22.59 -0.38
CA ARG A 92 -23.64 -22.19 0.99
C ARG A 92 -22.26 -21.51 1.07
N ILE A 93 -21.29 -21.97 0.28
CA ILE A 93 -19.98 -21.31 0.17
C ILE A 93 -20.17 -19.91 -0.43
N GLN A 94 -20.92 -19.81 -1.52
CA GLN A 94 -21.24 -18.53 -2.15
C GLN A 94 -21.93 -17.56 -1.18
N GLU A 95 -22.91 -18.03 -0.41
CA GLU A 95 -23.60 -17.22 0.60
C GLU A 95 -22.60 -16.71 1.66
N ILE A 96 -21.76 -17.60 2.21
CA ILE A 96 -20.76 -17.23 3.21
C ILE A 96 -19.79 -16.19 2.65
N LEU A 97 -19.23 -16.42 1.47
CA LEU A 97 -18.27 -15.48 0.85
C LEU A 97 -18.94 -14.14 0.48
N SER A 98 -20.22 -14.16 0.13
CA SER A 98 -21.00 -12.97 -0.17
C SER A 98 -21.38 -12.16 1.06
N ASP A 99 -21.43 -12.77 2.24
CA ASP A 99 -21.83 -12.07 3.46
C ASP A 99 -20.70 -11.25 4.10
N TYR A 100 -19.45 -11.46 3.69
CA TYR A 100 -18.33 -10.68 4.19
C TYR A 100 -18.44 -9.20 3.79
N ARG A 101 -18.32 -8.33 4.79
CA ARG A 101 -18.29 -6.85 4.59
C ARG A 101 -16.94 -6.31 4.14
N VAL A 102 -15.91 -7.12 4.19
CA VAL A 102 -14.56 -6.80 3.74
C VAL A 102 -14.31 -7.37 2.35
N THR A 103 -13.41 -6.77 1.60
CA THR A 103 -12.98 -7.36 0.34
C THR A 103 -12.16 -8.62 0.63
N LEU A 104 -12.52 -9.70 -0.03
CA LEU A 104 -11.76 -10.94 -0.02
C LEU A 104 -10.90 -11.04 -1.29
N VAL A 105 -9.84 -11.81 -1.19
CA VAL A 105 -8.98 -12.20 -2.31
C VAL A 105 -8.88 -13.71 -2.32
N VAL A 106 -9.15 -14.31 -3.47
CA VAL A 106 -8.92 -15.73 -3.74
C VAL A 106 -7.56 -15.86 -4.39
N LYS A 107 -6.70 -16.68 -3.82
CA LYS A 107 -5.33 -16.84 -4.27
C LYS A 107 -4.90 -18.30 -4.28
N GLU A 108 -3.77 -18.54 -4.94
CA GLU A 108 -3.04 -19.80 -4.89
C GLU A 108 -2.86 -20.27 -3.43
N GLN A 109 -3.18 -21.53 -3.17
CA GLN A 109 -2.81 -22.19 -1.93
C GLN A 109 -1.33 -22.54 -2.01
N VAL A 110 -0.53 -21.92 -1.15
CA VAL A 110 0.89 -22.28 -1.02
C VAL A 110 1.01 -23.34 0.04
N GLU A 111 1.36 -24.54 -0.38
CA GLU A 111 1.54 -25.67 0.53
C GLU A 111 2.92 -25.60 1.18
N LEU A 112 2.96 -25.82 2.48
CA LEU A 112 4.19 -26.13 3.18
C LEU A 112 4.61 -27.54 2.72
N SER A 113 5.86 -27.71 2.35
CA SER A 113 6.36 -29.05 1.95
C SER A 113 6.26 -30.02 3.12
N GLU A 114 5.66 -31.19 2.90
CA GLU A 114 5.57 -32.25 3.92
C GLU A 114 6.95 -32.69 4.42
N ASP A 115 7.96 -32.60 3.55
CA ASP A 115 9.35 -32.96 3.87
C ASP A 115 10.09 -31.84 4.63
N THR A 116 9.55 -30.64 4.66
CA THR A 116 10.24 -29.46 5.19
C THR A 116 9.40 -28.74 6.22
N ASP A 117 8.72 -29.25 7.08
CA ASP A 117 7.96 -28.67 8.21
C ASP A 117 8.48 -27.29 8.75
N TYR A 118 8.85 -26.38 7.79
CA TYR A 118 9.58 -25.15 8.07
C TYR A 118 8.73 -23.99 8.58
N GLY A 119 7.42 -24.11 8.55
CA GLY A 119 6.56 -22.97 8.91
C GLY A 119 6.76 -21.76 7.97
N VAL A 120 6.34 -20.59 8.43
CA VAL A 120 6.49 -19.34 7.68
C VAL A 120 7.73 -18.58 8.17
N LEU A 121 8.66 -18.34 7.25
CA LEU A 121 9.84 -17.53 7.49
C LEU A 121 9.46 -16.04 7.50
N ASN A 122 9.73 -15.37 8.59
CA ASN A 122 9.56 -13.93 8.75
C ASN A 122 10.92 -13.24 8.71
N LEU A 123 11.16 -12.40 7.69
CA LEU A 123 12.38 -11.63 7.54
C LEU A 123 12.13 -10.15 7.82
N ILE A 124 12.85 -9.61 8.80
CA ILE A 124 12.85 -8.19 9.12
C ILE A 124 13.85 -7.48 8.22
N VAL A 125 13.37 -6.53 7.45
CA VAL A 125 14.15 -5.84 6.43
C VAL A 125 14.21 -4.34 6.73
N PHE A 126 15.42 -3.79 6.66
CA PHE A 126 15.71 -2.36 6.69
C PHE A 126 16.13 -1.92 5.31
N ASN A 127 15.42 -0.96 4.77
CA ASN A 127 15.72 -0.41 3.46
C ASN A 127 15.90 1.10 3.58
N GLU A 128 17.12 1.56 3.66
CA GLU A 128 17.40 2.99 3.71
C GLU A 128 17.32 3.59 2.30
N PHE A 129 16.09 3.67 1.77
CA PHE A 129 15.76 4.21 0.44
C PHE A 129 16.42 3.47 -0.74
N GLY A 130 16.63 2.17 -0.61
CA GLY A 130 17.23 1.33 -1.65
C GLY A 130 18.76 1.38 -1.71
N ASP A 131 19.40 2.25 -0.95
CA ASP A 131 20.85 2.44 -1.02
C ASP A 131 21.64 1.27 -0.39
N ASN A 132 21.12 0.71 0.67
CA ASN A 132 21.76 -0.41 1.37
C ASN A 132 20.72 -1.26 2.12
N PRO A 133 19.97 -2.10 1.43
CA PRO A 133 18.99 -2.97 2.05
C PRO A 133 19.68 -4.05 2.90
N VAL A 134 19.23 -4.18 4.14
CA VAL A 134 19.78 -5.12 5.12
C VAL A 134 18.68 -6.03 5.63
N ILE A 135 18.92 -7.33 5.64
CA ILE A 135 18.12 -8.31 6.35
C ILE A 135 18.64 -8.34 7.79
N GLY A 136 17.89 -7.78 8.74
CA GLY A 136 18.32 -7.58 10.12
C GLY A 136 18.12 -8.80 11.00
N ASP A 137 16.90 -9.33 11.01
CA ASP A 137 16.52 -10.51 11.79
C ASP A 137 15.60 -11.41 10.98
N GLY A 138 15.51 -12.66 11.39
CA GLY A 138 14.53 -13.59 10.86
C GLY A 138 14.13 -14.61 11.91
N TYR A 139 12.92 -15.15 11.74
CA TYR A 139 12.40 -16.22 12.58
C TYR A 139 11.35 -17.03 11.82
N PHE A 140 11.20 -18.30 12.18
CA PHE A 140 10.13 -19.15 11.66
C PHE A 140 8.96 -19.17 12.61
N VAL A 141 7.76 -19.07 12.06
CA VAL A 141 6.49 -19.28 12.77
C VAL A 141 5.90 -20.57 12.30
N PHE A 142 5.72 -21.50 13.23
CA PHE A 142 5.03 -22.77 13.02
C PHE A 142 3.61 -22.59 13.52
N ASP A 143 2.64 -22.68 12.61
CA ASP A 143 1.22 -22.61 12.98
C ASP A 143 0.79 -23.95 13.54
N GLU A 144 0.67 -24.03 14.85
CA GLU A 144 -0.06 -25.12 15.48
C GLU A 144 -1.44 -24.60 15.86
N TYR A 145 -2.44 -25.15 15.24
CA TYR A 145 -3.88 -24.90 15.53
C TYR A 145 -4.30 -25.19 16.97
N GLU A 146 -3.41 -25.64 17.80
CA GLU A 146 -3.64 -25.85 19.23
C GLU A 146 -3.07 -24.69 20.07
N LYS A 147 -3.94 -24.02 20.63
CA LYS A 147 -4.04 -22.82 21.50
C LYS A 147 -2.88 -22.43 22.44
N THR A 148 -1.68 -22.97 22.42
CA THR A 148 -0.78 -22.77 23.56
C THR A 148 0.67 -22.34 23.30
N SER A 149 1.23 -22.39 22.11
CA SER A 149 2.55 -21.79 21.92
C SER A 149 2.92 -21.57 20.46
N LEU A 150 3.13 -20.31 20.09
CA LEU A 150 3.92 -19.95 18.93
C LEU A 150 5.34 -20.55 19.12
N LYS A 151 5.64 -21.58 18.37
CA LYS A 151 7.01 -22.12 18.30
C LYS A 151 7.80 -21.24 17.34
N VAL A 152 8.68 -20.43 17.86
CA VAL A 152 9.50 -19.51 17.09
C VAL A 152 10.93 -19.99 17.09
N LEU A 153 11.45 -20.30 15.91
CA LEU A 153 12.88 -20.51 15.70
C LEU A 153 13.51 -19.21 15.24
N ALA A 154 14.40 -18.66 16.06
CA ALA A 154 15.14 -17.46 15.68
C ALA A 154 16.24 -17.84 14.68
N MET A 155 16.41 -16.99 13.68
CA MET A 155 17.58 -16.99 12.80
C MET A 155 18.66 -16.09 13.37
N LYS A 156 19.90 -16.48 13.19
CA LYS A 156 21.06 -15.61 13.43
C LYS A 156 21.94 -15.61 12.19
N HIS A 157 22.55 -14.46 11.96
CA HIS A 157 23.69 -14.37 11.05
C HIS A 157 24.84 -15.24 11.56
N SER A 158 25.62 -15.87 10.67
CA SER A 158 26.72 -16.77 11.04
C SER A 158 27.73 -16.14 11.98
N ASP A 159 28.03 -14.84 11.81
CA ASP A 159 28.98 -14.09 12.64
C ASP A 159 28.57 -13.92 14.11
N SER A 160 27.31 -14.21 14.44
CA SER A 160 26.80 -14.09 15.82
C SER A 160 26.71 -15.44 16.55
N LEU A 161 27.13 -16.52 15.95
CA LEU A 161 27.28 -17.84 16.57
C LEU A 161 28.67 -17.94 17.16
N GLU A 162 28.79 -17.82 18.47
CA GLU A 162 30.00 -18.22 19.19
C GLU A 162 30.25 -19.69 18.95
N GLU A 163 31.16 -20.13 18.19
CA GLU A 163 31.49 -21.49 17.83
C GLU A 163 30.82 -22.02 16.56
N ALA A 164 31.25 -21.54 15.40
CA ALA A 164 31.38 -22.38 14.22
C ALA A 164 32.32 -21.70 13.25
N ASP A 165 33.30 -22.40 12.78
CA ASP A 165 34.05 -22.10 11.57
C ASP A 165 33.08 -22.04 10.39
N VAL A 166 32.53 -20.88 10.11
CA VAL A 166 31.65 -20.67 8.95
C VAL A 166 32.22 -19.52 8.15
N GLU A 167 32.89 -19.87 7.08
CA GLU A 167 33.54 -18.94 6.14
C GLU A 167 32.56 -18.10 5.31
N ASP A 168 31.23 -18.33 5.43
CA ASP A 168 30.23 -17.71 4.56
C ASP A 168 29.13 -17.00 5.36
N ASP A 169 28.60 -15.91 4.81
CA ASP A 169 27.41 -15.15 5.28
C ASP A 169 26.12 -15.99 5.18
N ILE A 170 26.07 -17.12 5.88
CA ILE A 170 24.95 -18.05 5.84
C ILE A 170 24.07 -17.86 7.06
N TYR A 171 22.77 -17.64 6.84
CA TYR A 171 21.78 -17.67 7.91
C TYR A 171 21.44 -19.12 8.25
N ARG A 172 21.37 -19.42 9.54
CA ARG A 172 21.11 -20.75 10.07
C ARG A 172 20.01 -20.73 11.12
N PHE A 173 19.33 -21.86 11.26
CA PHE A 173 18.34 -22.05 12.33
C PHE A 173 19.01 -22.09 13.69
N VAL A 174 18.49 -21.31 14.62
CA VAL A 174 18.92 -21.29 16.02
C VAL A 174 17.71 -21.43 16.92
N LYS A 175 17.76 -22.36 17.87
CA LYS A 175 16.69 -22.51 18.85
C LYS A 175 16.53 -21.24 19.66
N ALA A 176 15.32 -20.67 19.67
CA ALA A 176 14.95 -19.58 20.57
C ALA A 176 14.43 -20.17 21.90
N GLU A 177 14.91 -19.70 23.03
CA GLU A 177 14.34 -20.09 24.33
C GLU A 177 13.19 -19.16 24.72
N PRO A 178 12.12 -19.69 25.37
CA PRO A 178 11.78 -21.08 25.63
C PRO A 178 10.98 -21.69 24.48
N CYS A 179 11.52 -22.65 23.82
CA CYS A 179 10.85 -23.31 22.70
C CYS A 179 10.90 -24.84 22.87
N ASP A 180 9.75 -25.48 22.99
CA ASP A 180 9.61 -26.93 23.03
C ASP A 180 9.71 -27.55 21.62
N VAL A 181 10.53 -27.00 20.74
CA VAL A 181 10.84 -27.66 19.48
C VAL A 181 11.60 -28.93 19.80
N THR A 182 11.04 -30.06 19.47
CA THR A 182 11.68 -31.36 19.55
C THR A 182 13.07 -31.27 18.95
N GLU A 183 14.05 -31.59 19.76
CA GLU A 183 15.46 -31.46 19.45
C GLU A 183 15.81 -32.09 18.10
N GLY A 184 16.57 -31.42 17.30
CA GLY A 184 17.57 -32.08 16.54
C GLY A 184 17.60 -31.87 15.05
N SER A 185 16.51 -31.63 14.30
CA SER A 185 16.62 -31.73 12.84
C SER A 185 17.08 -30.45 12.13
N TRP A 186 16.92 -29.29 12.75
CA TRP A 186 17.04 -27.96 12.09
C TRP A 186 18.29 -27.16 12.49
N ARG A 187 18.79 -27.35 13.70
CA ARG A 187 19.88 -26.54 14.22
C ARG A 187 21.15 -26.68 13.39
N GLY A 188 21.64 -25.53 12.91
CA GLY A 188 22.87 -25.48 12.12
C GLY A 188 22.71 -25.86 10.64
N LYS A 189 21.50 -26.22 10.17
CA LYS A 189 21.26 -26.42 8.74
C LYS A 189 21.09 -25.09 8.03
N PRO A 190 21.54 -24.95 6.78
CA PRO A 190 21.28 -23.77 5.98
C PRO A 190 19.78 -23.67 5.66
N ILE A 191 19.28 -22.45 5.51
CA ILE A 191 17.92 -22.21 5.05
C ILE A 191 17.88 -22.52 3.56
N PRO A 192 16.93 -23.37 3.10
CA PRO A 192 16.80 -23.65 1.68
C PRO A 192 16.53 -22.36 0.88
N HIS A 193 17.07 -22.28 -0.33
CA HIS A 193 16.91 -21.18 -1.27
C HIS A 193 17.33 -19.80 -0.71
N TRP A 194 18.17 -19.76 0.35
CA TRP A 194 18.51 -18.52 1.04
C TRP A 194 19.09 -17.43 0.11
N ASP A 195 20.04 -17.79 -0.74
CA ASP A 195 20.69 -16.80 -1.62
C ASP A 195 19.68 -16.15 -2.58
N GLU A 196 18.76 -16.96 -3.12
CA GLU A 196 17.71 -16.45 -4.00
C GLU A 196 16.70 -15.59 -3.23
N ILE A 197 16.28 -16.02 -2.03
CA ILE A 197 15.41 -15.23 -1.14
C ILE A 197 16.05 -13.87 -0.86
N ALA A 198 17.31 -13.87 -0.44
CA ALA A 198 18.03 -12.65 -0.11
C ALA A 198 18.19 -11.71 -1.33
N ASP A 199 18.49 -12.25 -2.51
CA ASP A 199 18.57 -11.48 -3.75
C ASP A 199 17.21 -10.86 -4.12
N VAL A 200 16.15 -11.65 -4.09
CA VAL A 200 14.79 -11.16 -4.40
C VAL A 200 14.37 -10.06 -3.43
N ILE A 201 14.63 -10.21 -2.13
CA ILE A 201 14.32 -9.17 -1.13
C ILE A 201 15.14 -7.90 -1.39
N ARG A 202 16.43 -7.99 -1.72
CA ARG A 202 17.24 -6.81 -2.06
C ARG A 202 16.74 -6.10 -3.31
N ARG A 203 16.41 -6.85 -4.37
CA ARG A 203 15.82 -6.28 -5.61
C ARG A 203 14.47 -5.61 -5.35
N LEU A 204 13.64 -6.20 -4.49
CA LEU A 204 12.37 -5.61 -4.07
C LEU A 204 12.60 -4.27 -3.33
N CYS A 205 13.59 -4.19 -2.47
CA CYS A 205 13.97 -2.97 -1.76
C CYS A 205 14.42 -1.85 -2.72
N VAL A 206 15.21 -2.20 -3.73
CA VAL A 206 15.64 -1.23 -4.77
C VAL A 206 14.46 -0.79 -5.63
N PHE A 207 13.57 -1.71 -5.97
CA PHE A 207 12.38 -1.43 -6.79
C PHE A 207 11.39 -0.50 -6.08
N VAL A 208 11.18 -0.65 -4.75
CA VAL A 208 10.32 0.22 -3.93
C VAL A 208 11.11 0.81 -2.76
N PRO A 209 12.00 1.77 -3.04
CA PRO A 209 12.91 2.35 -2.04
C PRO A 209 12.17 3.13 -0.95
N GLN A 210 10.89 3.44 -1.11
CA GLN A 210 10.04 4.12 -0.13
C GLN A 210 9.66 3.24 1.07
N LEU A 211 9.83 1.92 0.97
CA LEU A 211 9.59 0.99 2.08
C LEU A 211 10.85 0.89 2.95
N GLU A 212 10.97 1.71 3.97
CA GLU A 212 12.16 1.76 4.83
C GLU A 212 12.27 0.60 5.84
N PHE A 213 11.15 0.03 6.24
CA PHE A 213 11.09 -1.02 7.25
C PHE A 213 9.86 -1.89 7.03
N PHE A 214 10.07 -3.19 6.88
CA PHE A 214 8.99 -4.14 6.68
C PHE A 214 9.41 -5.55 7.11
N CYS A 215 8.44 -6.44 7.24
CA CYS A 215 8.65 -7.87 7.36
C CYS A 215 8.15 -8.57 6.11
N ALA A 216 8.94 -9.47 5.55
CA ALA A 216 8.51 -10.39 4.51
C ALA A 216 8.17 -11.74 5.14
N GLU A 217 6.94 -12.21 4.90
CA GLU A 217 6.50 -13.56 5.26
C GLU A 217 6.69 -14.47 4.04
N ILE A 218 7.49 -15.51 4.20
CA ILE A 218 7.94 -16.37 3.13
C ILE A 218 7.63 -17.83 3.48
N VAL A 219 7.00 -18.53 2.56
CA VAL A 219 6.83 -19.97 2.61
C VAL A 219 7.88 -20.60 1.70
N ILE A 220 8.63 -21.54 2.26
CA ILE A 220 9.66 -22.30 1.56
C ILE A 220 9.10 -23.68 1.24
N SER A 221 9.22 -24.11 -0.01
CA SER A 221 8.86 -25.44 -0.48
C SER A 221 10.10 -26.18 -1.03
N ALA A 222 9.94 -27.42 -1.41
CA ALA A 222 11.04 -28.19 -2.01
C ALA A 222 11.53 -27.56 -3.33
N ASP A 223 10.62 -26.97 -4.10
CA ASP A 223 10.89 -26.45 -5.45
C ASP A 223 11.19 -24.94 -5.47
N GLY A 224 11.20 -24.26 -4.31
CA GLY A 224 11.44 -22.82 -4.25
C GLY A 224 10.79 -22.14 -3.05
N PHE A 225 10.37 -20.89 -3.23
CA PHE A 225 9.72 -20.13 -2.17
C PHE A 225 8.67 -19.15 -2.72
N LYS A 226 7.77 -18.73 -1.85
CA LYS A 226 6.79 -17.67 -2.15
C LYS A 226 6.75 -16.64 -1.03
N ILE A 227 6.78 -15.37 -1.39
CA ILE A 227 6.51 -14.23 -0.49
C ILE A 227 5.00 -14.11 -0.34
N VAL A 228 4.45 -14.65 0.73
CA VAL A 228 3.00 -14.72 0.94
C VAL A 228 2.40 -13.42 1.49
N ASN A 229 3.24 -12.60 2.12
CA ASN A 229 2.82 -11.31 2.68
C ASN A 229 3.99 -10.34 2.87
N LEU A 230 3.69 -9.05 2.90
CA LEU A 230 4.61 -7.98 3.32
C LEU A 230 3.92 -7.14 4.41
N LEU A 231 4.53 -7.04 5.57
CA LEU A 231 4.01 -6.32 6.72
C LEU A 231 4.79 -5.03 6.96
N ASN A 232 4.10 -3.90 7.01
CA ASN A 232 4.71 -2.60 7.32
C ASN A 232 4.94 -2.36 8.82
N HIS A 233 4.37 -3.20 9.65
CA HIS A 233 4.55 -3.24 11.10
C HIS A 233 4.66 -4.70 11.53
N PRO A 234 5.88 -5.27 11.46
CA PRO A 234 6.11 -6.60 12.00
C PRO A 234 5.78 -6.61 13.49
N GLU A 235 5.13 -7.67 13.94
CA GLU A 235 4.90 -7.89 15.35
C GLU A 235 6.24 -8.05 16.07
N TYR A 236 6.30 -7.58 17.32
CA TYR A 236 7.47 -7.80 18.14
C TYR A 236 7.58 -9.30 18.44
N PRO A 237 8.72 -9.95 18.13
CA PRO A 237 8.83 -11.38 18.34
C PRO A 237 8.67 -11.71 19.83
N THR A 238 7.70 -12.60 20.13
CA THR A 238 7.35 -12.95 21.52
C THR A 238 8.39 -13.83 22.18
N ALA A 239 9.09 -14.65 21.39
CA ALA A 239 10.04 -15.65 21.91
C ALA A 239 11.46 -15.11 22.14
N LYS A 240 11.85 -14.06 21.44
CA LYS A 240 13.18 -13.45 21.57
C LYS A 240 13.14 -11.98 21.16
N PRO A 241 13.82 -11.07 21.90
CA PRO A 241 13.96 -9.69 21.47
C PRO A 241 14.73 -9.61 20.14
N PHE A 242 14.54 -8.51 19.42
CA PHE A 242 15.32 -8.20 18.23
C PHE A 242 16.83 -8.21 18.53
N SER A 243 17.63 -8.54 17.54
CA SER A 243 19.09 -8.43 17.62
C SER A 243 19.54 -7.03 18.05
N LYS A 244 20.81 -6.92 18.44
CA LYS A 244 21.39 -5.62 18.80
C LYS A 244 21.35 -4.65 17.64
N GLU A 245 21.58 -5.13 16.42
CA GLU A 245 21.59 -4.37 15.17
C GLU A 245 20.20 -3.82 14.86
N THR A 246 19.19 -4.71 14.85
CA THR A 246 17.78 -4.32 14.65
C THR A 246 17.33 -3.33 15.73
N SER A 247 17.63 -3.62 16.98
CA SER A 247 17.29 -2.75 18.10
C SER A 247 17.97 -1.38 17.99
N ALA A 248 19.23 -1.32 17.58
CA ALA A 248 19.97 -0.08 17.38
C ALA A 248 19.34 0.74 16.23
N TYR A 249 19.00 0.09 15.11
CA TYR A 249 18.30 0.74 14.00
C TYR A 249 16.98 1.34 14.46
N LEU A 250 16.12 0.56 15.11
CA LEU A 250 14.81 1.02 15.58
C LEU A 250 14.94 2.15 16.61
N LYS A 251 15.89 2.07 17.56
CA LYS A 251 16.16 3.15 18.49
C LYS A 251 16.58 4.45 17.78
N ARG A 252 17.48 4.35 16.81
CA ARG A 252 17.88 5.51 15.99
C ARG A 252 16.67 6.16 15.32
N LYS A 253 15.76 5.35 14.71
CA LYS A 253 14.53 5.87 14.08
C LYS A 253 13.59 6.52 15.11
N VAL A 254 13.47 5.96 16.32
CA VAL A 254 12.69 6.56 17.42
C VAL A 254 13.24 7.93 17.82
N GLU A 255 14.56 8.04 18.02
CA GLU A 255 15.17 9.32 18.39
C GLU A 255 15.02 10.38 17.29
N GLN A 256 15.28 10.01 16.01
CA GLN A 256 15.03 10.89 14.88
C GLN A 256 13.58 11.40 14.85
N LYS A 257 12.62 10.53 15.16
CA LYS A 257 11.21 10.92 15.24
C LYS A 257 10.91 11.86 16.41
N LYS A 258 11.51 11.60 17.58
CA LYS A 258 11.38 12.49 18.76
C LYS A 258 11.96 13.88 18.48
N GLU A 259 13.15 13.96 17.88
CA GLU A 259 13.77 15.22 17.49
C GLU A 259 12.92 16.01 16.49
N ALA A 260 12.38 15.33 15.46
CA ALA A 260 11.49 15.95 14.50
C ALA A 260 10.23 16.51 15.16
N TYR A 261 9.65 15.80 16.13
CA TYR A 261 8.51 16.29 16.89
C TYR A 261 8.89 17.47 17.81
N ALA A 262 10.05 17.44 18.43
CA ALA A 262 10.55 18.54 19.26
C ALA A 262 10.76 19.80 18.43
N LYS A 263 11.41 19.69 17.25
CA LYS A 263 11.59 20.80 16.30
C LYS A 263 10.27 21.37 15.76
N ALA A 264 9.26 20.51 15.57
CA ALA A 264 7.94 20.93 15.09
C ALA A 264 7.12 21.73 16.13
N GLY A 265 7.56 21.80 17.36
CA GLY A 265 6.88 22.42 18.50
C GLY A 265 5.59 21.70 18.92
N VAL A 266 5.11 22.00 20.10
CA VAL A 266 3.81 21.47 20.56
C VAL A 266 2.69 22.15 19.78
N ARG A 267 2.13 21.44 18.80
CA ARG A 267 0.95 21.94 18.06
C ARG A 267 -0.32 21.79 18.90
N ILE A 268 -0.49 22.67 19.87
CA ILE A 268 -1.78 22.88 20.61
C ILE A 268 -2.93 23.08 19.60
N SER A 269 -2.64 23.70 18.45
CA SER A 269 -3.59 23.88 17.35
C SER A 269 -4.22 22.59 16.81
N ARG A 270 -3.55 21.43 16.89
CA ARG A 270 -4.12 20.16 16.40
C ARG A 270 -5.32 19.67 17.21
N GLY A 271 -5.29 19.87 18.53
CA GLY A 271 -6.42 19.51 19.41
C GLY A 271 -7.64 20.40 19.14
N LEU A 272 -7.42 21.70 19.09
CA LEU A 272 -8.46 22.70 18.79
C LEU A 272 -9.00 22.53 17.37
N HIS A 273 -8.14 22.28 16.38
CA HIS A 273 -8.55 22.01 15.01
C HIS A 273 -9.38 20.72 14.90
N LYS A 274 -8.97 19.63 15.56
CA LYS A 274 -9.77 18.39 15.62
C LYS A 274 -11.11 18.59 16.31
N MET A 275 -11.15 19.37 17.38
CA MET A 275 -12.39 19.71 18.08
C MET A 275 -13.31 20.53 17.18
N HIS A 276 -12.79 21.56 16.52
CA HIS A 276 -13.53 22.36 15.55
C HIS A 276 -14.10 21.51 14.41
N LEU A 277 -13.30 20.62 13.83
CA LEU A 277 -13.78 19.68 12.79
C LEU A 277 -14.88 18.74 13.31
N ARG A 278 -14.78 18.26 14.56
CA ARG A 278 -15.83 17.43 15.17
C ARG A 278 -17.13 18.19 15.38
N ILE A 279 -17.06 19.43 15.84
CA ILE A 279 -18.24 20.31 16.04
C ILE A 279 -18.89 20.59 14.68
N ARG A 280 -18.09 20.98 13.67
CA ARG A 280 -18.59 21.20 12.30
C ARG A 280 -19.22 19.94 11.71
N ALA A 281 -18.62 18.76 11.94
CA ALA A 281 -19.17 17.48 11.49
C ALA A 281 -20.49 17.13 12.17
N LYS A 282 -20.63 17.39 13.48
CA LYS A 282 -21.90 17.22 14.20
C LYS A 282 -22.98 18.15 13.67
N PHE A 283 -22.62 19.42 13.46
CA PHE A 283 -23.53 20.42 12.91
C PHE A 283 -23.97 20.04 11.49
N ALA A 284 -23.02 19.66 10.64
CA ALA A 284 -23.32 19.23 9.29
C ALA A 284 -24.25 18.00 9.25
N ARG A 285 -24.09 17.04 10.17
CA ARG A 285 -24.96 15.85 10.27
C ARG A 285 -26.41 16.18 10.62
N ALA A 286 -26.65 17.28 11.33
CA ALA A 286 -28.00 17.69 11.67
C ALA A 286 -28.81 18.22 10.44
N PHE A 287 -28.10 18.66 9.41
CA PHE A 287 -28.71 19.27 8.22
C PHE A 287 -28.67 18.40 6.96
N TYR A 288 -27.91 17.28 6.96
CA TYR A 288 -27.72 16.47 5.76
C TYR A 288 -28.11 15.01 5.92
N PRO A 289 -28.54 14.35 4.84
CA PRO A 289 -29.01 12.96 4.86
C PRO A 289 -27.97 12.00 5.43
N LYS A 290 -28.45 10.95 6.08
CA LYS A 290 -27.60 9.81 6.50
C LYS A 290 -26.91 9.21 5.27
N GLY A 291 -25.59 8.99 5.35
CA GLY A 291 -24.80 8.38 4.27
C GLY A 291 -23.75 9.30 3.67
N LEU A 292 -23.97 10.63 3.68
CA LEU A 292 -22.93 11.55 3.22
C LEU A 292 -21.84 11.69 4.30
N VAL A 293 -20.56 11.53 3.89
CA VAL A 293 -19.43 11.67 4.82
C VAL A 293 -19.39 13.08 5.41
N PRO A 294 -19.22 13.24 6.73
CA PRO A 294 -19.20 14.54 7.40
C PRO A 294 -18.26 15.59 6.77
N TYR A 295 -17.12 15.14 6.25
CA TYR A 295 -16.19 16.01 5.53
C TYR A 295 -16.79 16.61 4.26
N GLN A 296 -17.56 15.84 3.49
CA GLN A 296 -18.18 16.32 2.26
C GLN A 296 -19.30 17.33 2.55
N SER A 297 -20.10 17.07 3.58
CA SER A 297 -21.10 18.02 4.06
C SER A 297 -20.44 19.33 4.51
N THR A 298 -19.37 19.26 5.27
CA THR A 298 -18.62 20.43 5.74
C THR A 298 -18.04 21.22 4.57
N ARG A 299 -17.51 20.54 3.57
CA ARG A 299 -16.96 21.15 2.36
C ARG A 299 -18.05 21.83 1.52
N TRP A 300 -19.24 21.23 1.44
CA TRP A 300 -20.38 21.84 0.78
C TRP A 300 -20.76 23.17 1.44
N ILE A 301 -20.95 23.17 2.76
CA ILE A 301 -21.25 24.42 3.50
C ILE A 301 -20.16 25.45 3.28
N SER A 302 -18.90 25.06 3.31
CA SER A 302 -17.77 25.96 3.07
C SER A 302 -17.80 26.55 1.65
N ASN A 303 -18.13 25.75 0.65
CA ASN A 303 -18.23 26.23 -0.73
C ASN A 303 -19.40 27.19 -0.92
N VAL A 304 -20.57 26.87 -0.35
CA VAL A 304 -21.74 27.75 -0.36
C VAL A 304 -21.42 29.09 0.33
N TRP A 305 -20.74 29.03 1.48
CA TRP A 305 -20.33 30.23 2.19
C TRP A 305 -19.37 31.08 1.36
N THR A 306 -18.38 30.49 0.75
CA THR A 306 -17.43 31.18 -0.13
C THR A 306 -18.15 31.78 -1.33
N ASP A 307 -18.97 31.00 -2.04
CA ASP A 307 -19.75 31.47 -3.20
C ASP A 307 -20.68 32.62 -2.84
N PHE A 308 -21.33 32.54 -1.68
CA PHE A 308 -22.22 33.62 -1.19
C PHE A 308 -21.51 34.95 -1.10
N TRP A 309 -20.27 34.99 -0.63
CA TRP A 309 -19.53 36.24 -0.42
C TRP A 309 -18.69 36.66 -1.63
N THR A 310 -18.22 35.71 -2.43
CA THR A 310 -17.33 36.03 -3.55
C THR A 310 -18.04 36.24 -4.87
N ASN A 311 -19.15 35.57 -5.13
CA ASN A 311 -19.94 35.79 -6.34
C ASN A 311 -20.82 37.05 -6.16
N LYS A 312 -20.38 38.16 -6.74
CA LYS A 312 -21.10 39.42 -6.69
C LYS A 312 -22.08 39.63 -7.84
N GLU A 313 -22.03 38.79 -8.85
CA GLU A 313 -22.86 38.91 -10.05
C GLU A 313 -24.26 38.33 -9.84
N ALA A 314 -24.40 37.31 -9.01
CA ALA A 314 -25.69 36.69 -8.71
C ALA A 314 -26.46 37.48 -7.62
N THR A 315 -27.73 37.69 -7.85
CA THR A 315 -28.66 38.26 -6.85
C THR A 315 -28.89 37.29 -5.70
N LEU A 316 -29.35 37.80 -4.56
CA LEU A 316 -29.68 36.96 -3.40
C LEU A 316 -30.72 35.89 -3.73
N ARG A 317 -31.69 36.19 -4.60
CA ARG A 317 -32.74 35.26 -5.02
C ARG A 317 -32.13 34.11 -5.86
N GLU A 318 -31.27 34.44 -6.79
CA GLU A 318 -30.54 33.42 -7.61
C GLU A 318 -29.64 32.54 -6.77
N LYS A 319 -28.91 33.11 -5.81
CA LYS A 319 -28.08 32.33 -4.87
C LYS A 319 -28.91 31.36 -4.06
N LEU A 320 -30.01 31.81 -3.45
CA LEU A 320 -30.88 30.95 -2.65
C LEU A 320 -31.51 29.84 -3.51
N TRP A 321 -31.94 30.20 -4.73
CA TRP A 321 -32.47 29.23 -5.67
C TRP A 321 -31.42 28.15 -6.04
N ALA A 322 -30.18 28.56 -6.39
CA ALA A 322 -29.07 27.65 -6.71
C ALA A 322 -28.79 26.72 -5.54
N TYR A 323 -28.62 27.23 -4.34
CA TYR A 323 -28.30 26.43 -3.16
C TYR A 323 -29.41 25.46 -2.77
N LYS A 324 -30.67 25.84 -2.96
CA LYS A 324 -31.83 24.97 -2.76
C LYS A 324 -31.75 23.71 -3.69
N HIS A 325 -31.28 23.92 -4.89
CA HIS A 325 -31.13 22.85 -5.91
C HIS A 325 -29.73 22.17 -5.89
N GLY A 326 -28.88 22.50 -4.92
CA GLY A 326 -27.59 21.92 -4.74
C GLY A 326 -26.46 22.41 -5.64
N PHE A 327 -26.68 23.51 -6.34
CA PHE A 327 -25.69 24.19 -7.19
C PHE A 327 -25.02 25.36 -6.48
N LEU A 328 -23.78 25.66 -6.84
CA LEU A 328 -23.17 26.96 -6.54
C LEU A 328 -23.70 28.02 -7.52
N SER A 329 -23.88 29.24 -7.06
CA SER A 329 -24.63 30.26 -7.82
C SER A 329 -24.00 30.63 -9.17
N TYR A 330 -22.67 30.53 -9.30
CA TYR A 330 -21.97 30.80 -10.55
C TYR A 330 -22.21 29.73 -11.63
N ARG A 331 -22.64 28.49 -11.23
CA ARG A 331 -22.96 27.42 -12.19
C ARG A 331 -24.19 27.76 -13.04
N ILE A 332 -25.11 28.50 -12.47
CA ILE A 332 -26.39 28.84 -13.14
C ILE A 332 -26.14 29.53 -14.48
N PRO A 333 -25.50 30.72 -14.53
CA PRO A 333 -25.17 31.33 -15.81
C PRO A 333 -24.13 30.56 -16.63
N GLN A 334 -23.18 29.87 -15.98
CA GLN A 334 -22.11 29.11 -16.67
C GLN A 334 -22.69 28.04 -17.58
N TYR A 335 -23.71 27.33 -17.15
CA TYR A 335 -24.32 26.22 -17.89
C TYR A 335 -25.72 26.56 -18.43
N GLY A 336 -26.26 27.75 -18.22
CA GLY A 336 -27.60 28.10 -18.63
C GLY A 336 -28.68 27.27 -17.93
N ILE A 337 -28.50 27.01 -16.61
CA ILE A 337 -29.42 26.16 -15.84
C ILE A 337 -30.69 26.92 -15.57
N THR A 338 -31.83 26.31 -15.88
CA THR A 338 -33.18 26.78 -15.64
C THR A 338 -34.01 25.73 -14.89
N GLU A 339 -35.21 26.06 -14.46
CA GLU A 339 -36.12 25.06 -13.87
C GLU A 339 -36.52 23.95 -14.87
N GLU A 340 -36.51 24.25 -16.16
CA GLU A 340 -36.91 23.31 -17.22
C GLU A 340 -35.84 22.26 -17.50
N ASN A 341 -34.55 22.64 -17.45
CA ASN A 341 -33.43 21.76 -17.74
C ASN A 341 -32.65 21.30 -16.50
N LEU A 342 -33.08 21.64 -15.31
CA LEU A 342 -32.42 21.33 -14.03
C LEU A 342 -32.11 19.83 -13.88
N GLY A 343 -33.03 18.98 -14.35
CA GLY A 343 -32.90 17.51 -14.28
C GLY A 343 -31.83 16.92 -15.21
N GLU A 344 -31.28 17.70 -16.14
CA GLU A 344 -30.23 17.27 -17.08
C GLU A 344 -28.83 17.43 -16.47
N TYR A 345 -28.73 18.11 -15.35
CA TYR A 345 -27.46 18.43 -14.69
C TYR A 345 -27.35 17.74 -13.33
N ILE A 346 -26.16 17.21 -13.05
CA ILE A 346 -25.81 16.78 -11.70
C ILE A 346 -25.37 17.99 -10.88
N SER A 347 -25.98 18.21 -9.73
CA SER A 347 -25.64 19.33 -8.87
C SER A 347 -24.27 19.18 -8.19
N ASP A 348 -23.65 20.31 -7.79
CA ASP A 348 -22.39 20.30 -7.02
C ASP A 348 -22.52 19.51 -5.71
N PHE A 349 -23.72 19.46 -5.13
CA PHE A 349 -24.02 18.69 -3.92
C PHE A 349 -24.10 17.18 -4.21
N GLU A 350 -24.84 16.78 -5.26
CA GLU A 350 -24.94 15.38 -5.69
C GLU A 350 -23.56 14.84 -6.12
N TYR A 351 -22.76 15.65 -6.81
CA TYR A 351 -21.41 15.28 -7.21
C TYR A 351 -20.52 14.89 -6.02
N LYS A 352 -20.81 15.39 -4.80
CA LYS A 352 -20.08 15.00 -3.60
C LYS A 352 -20.35 13.57 -3.15
N TRP A 353 -21.48 12.98 -3.55
CA TRP A 353 -21.77 11.56 -3.32
C TRP A 353 -20.93 10.66 -4.21
N LEU A 354 -20.62 11.08 -5.43
CA LEU A 354 -19.83 10.33 -6.40
C LEU A 354 -18.39 10.10 -5.93
N ARG A 355 -17.88 10.93 -5.03
CA ARG A 355 -16.53 10.76 -4.48
C ARG A 355 -16.32 9.45 -3.74
N HIS A 356 -17.39 8.72 -3.44
CA HIS A 356 -17.36 7.41 -2.79
C HIS A 356 -17.46 6.24 -3.77
N ILE A 357 -17.58 6.47 -5.06
CA ILE A 357 -17.61 5.40 -6.06
C ILE A 357 -16.33 4.55 -6.02
N ASN A 358 -15.18 5.19 -5.81
CA ASN A 358 -13.89 4.52 -5.73
C ASN A 358 -13.20 4.74 -4.36
N PRO A 359 -13.80 4.34 -3.22
CA PRO A 359 -13.26 4.70 -1.91
C PRO A 359 -11.95 3.97 -1.59
N LYS A 360 -11.77 2.74 -2.11
CA LYS A 360 -10.64 1.86 -1.81
C LYS A 360 -9.38 2.23 -2.58
N TYR A 361 -9.52 2.36 -3.89
CA TYR A 361 -8.40 2.55 -4.82
C TYR A 361 -8.18 4.02 -5.20
N ARG A 362 -8.82 4.94 -4.49
CA ARG A 362 -8.67 6.39 -4.70
C ARG A 362 -7.20 6.82 -4.65
N LYS A 363 -6.41 6.23 -3.77
CA LYS A 363 -4.97 6.50 -3.64
C LYS A 363 -4.17 6.10 -4.88
N TRP A 364 -4.64 5.15 -5.66
CA TRP A 364 -4.00 4.79 -6.93
C TRP A 364 -3.97 5.94 -7.93
N MET A 365 -4.95 6.85 -7.87
CA MET A 365 -5.08 7.98 -8.80
C MET A 365 -4.69 9.33 -8.20
N GLU A 366 -4.81 9.50 -6.88
CA GLU A 366 -4.51 10.78 -6.22
C GLU A 366 -3.03 10.96 -5.90
N ASP A 367 -2.30 9.87 -5.67
CA ASP A 367 -0.88 9.86 -5.40
C ASP A 367 -0.11 9.58 -6.71
N LYS A 368 0.69 10.54 -7.16
CA LYS A 368 1.39 10.45 -8.45
C LYS A 368 2.42 9.34 -8.51
N ILE A 369 3.04 9.04 -7.38
CA ILE A 369 4.01 7.94 -7.29
C ILE A 369 3.27 6.61 -7.41
N THR A 370 2.16 6.46 -6.67
CA THR A 370 1.34 5.23 -6.72
C THR A 370 0.79 4.98 -8.12
N VAL A 371 0.25 6.00 -8.82
CA VAL A 371 -0.28 5.81 -10.18
C VAL A 371 0.79 5.34 -11.15
N LYS A 372 2.01 5.85 -11.02
CA LYS A 372 3.12 5.45 -11.88
C LYS A 372 3.48 3.97 -11.75
N TYR A 373 3.48 3.43 -10.52
CA TYR A 373 3.70 2.01 -10.28
C TYR A 373 2.50 1.14 -10.70
N VAL A 374 1.29 1.54 -10.36
CA VAL A 374 0.07 0.79 -10.70
C VAL A 374 -0.14 0.69 -12.20
N CYS A 375 0.13 1.78 -12.93
CA CYS A 375 -0.04 1.87 -14.38
C CYS A 375 1.27 1.65 -15.15
N SER A 376 2.24 0.94 -14.58
CA SER A 376 3.56 0.73 -15.20
C SER A 376 3.52 0.08 -16.59
N ASP A 377 2.49 -0.73 -16.89
CA ASP A 377 2.31 -1.34 -18.21
C ASP A 377 1.93 -0.30 -19.29
N TYR A 378 1.50 0.88 -18.87
CA TYR A 378 1.12 1.99 -19.74
C TYR A 378 2.08 3.16 -19.58
N ASN A 379 3.34 2.88 -19.26
CA ASN A 379 4.34 3.91 -18.92
C ASN A 379 4.50 4.96 -20.04
N ASP A 380 4.37 4.56 -21.29
CA ASP A 380 4.44 5.45 -22.46
C ASP A 380 3.32 6.51 -22.51
N CYS A 381 2.21 6.26 -21.78
CA CYS A 381 1.10 7.21 -21.65
C CYS A 381 1.32 8.25 -20.54
N PHE A 382 2.38 8.11 -19.75
CA PHE A 382 2.69 8.98 -18.62
C PHE A 382 3.96 9.79 -18.87
N PRO A 383 4.07 10.99 -18.28
CA PRO A 383 5.36 11.69 -18.22
C PRO A 383 6.42 10.84 -17.55
N ALA A 384 7.66 10.98 -17.98
CA ALA A 384 8.79 10.31 -17.33
C ALA A 384 8.99 10.82 -15.89
N TYR A 385 9.17 9.90 -14.95
CA TYR A 385 9.45 10.19 -13.54
C TYR A 385 10.89 9.81 -13.24
N TYR A 386 11.74 10.82 -13.11
CA TYR A 386 13.17 10.62 -12.90
C TYR A 386 13.53 10.47 -11.44
N TYR A 387 12.99 11.34 -10.59
CA TYR A 387 13.32 11.40 -9.18
C TYR A 387 12.09 11.62 -8.32
N HIS A 388 12.11 11.02 -7.13
CA HIS A 388 11.22 11.31 -6.04
C HIS A 388 12.03 11.94 -4.90
N ILE A 389 11.71 13.17 -4.52
CA ILE A 389 12.34 13.88 -3.41
C ILE A 389 11.46 13.75 -2.18
N ILE A 390 11.99 13.12 -1.15
CA ILE A 390 11.29 12.94 0.14
C ILE A 390 11.95 13.82 1.20
N CYS A 391 11.16 14.66 1.85
CA CYS A 391 11.59 15.39 3.03
C CYS A 391 11.19 14.63 4.30
N LYS A 392 12.14 14.05 5.00
CA LYS A 392 11.90 13.31 6.23
C LYS A 392 12.79 13.80 7.35
N ASN A 393 12.19 14.19 8.47
CA ASN A 393 12.88 14.71 9.65
C ASN A 393 13.83 15.91 9.36
N GLY A 394 13.45 16.75 8.39
CA GLY A 394 14.25 17.90 7.97
C GLY A 394 15.42 17.57 7.03
N ASN A 395 15.56 16.32 6.63
CA ASN A 395 16.54 15.88 5.63
C ASN A 395 15.79 15.56 4.33
N ASN A 396 16.30 16.09 3.23
CA ASN A 396 15.82 15.76 1.91
C ASN A 396 16.61 14.56 1.35
N LYS A 397 15.88 13.56 0.86
CA LYS A 397 16.43 12.40 0.17
C LYS A 397 15.94 12.42 -1.28
N VAL A 398 16.88 12.19 -2.19
CA VAL A 398 16.61 12.00 -3.62
C VAL A 398 16.57 10.50 -3.87
N ILE A 399 15.53 10.03 -4.54
CA ILE A 399 15.32 8.61 -4.87
C ILE A 399 15.14 8.49 -6.36
N SER A 400 15.85 7.57 -6.99
CA SER A 400 15.65 7.22 -8.41
C SER A 400 14.25 6.66 -8.63
N MET A 401 13.65 7.07 -9.74
CA MET A 401 12.41 6.50 -10.24
C MET A 401 12.68 5.70 -11.51
N MET A 402 11.69 4.94 -11.94
CA MET A 402 11.81 3.94 -13.01
C MET A 402 12.24 4.48 -14.38
N ASP A 403 12.12 5.80 -14.63
CA ASP A 403 12.45 6.40 -15.92
C ASP A 403 13.81 7.15 -15.89
N LEU A 404 14.55 7.03 -14.79
CA LEU A 404 15.86 7.66 -14.69
C LEU A 404 16.83 6.99 -15.67
N PRO A 405 17.53 7.75 -16.54
CA PRO A 405 18.53 7.18 -17.43
C PRO A 405 19.68 6.51 -16.68
N GLU A 406 20.32 5.54 -17.31
CA GLU A 406 21.51 4.89 -16.77
C GLU A 406 22.65 5.90 -16.51
N GLY A 407 23.46 5.64 -15.49
CA GLY A 407 24.60 6.47 -15.11
C GLY A 407 24.25 7.70 -14.29
N TYR A 408 23.01 7.83 -13.81
CA TYR A 408 22.60 8.82 -12.83
C TYR A 408 22.51 8.21 -11.43
N THR A 409 22.78 9.02 -10.40
CA THR A 409 22.73 8.61 -8.98
C THR A 409 21.70 9.41 -8.18
N ASN A 410 21.47 9.03 -6.92
CA ASN A 410 20.45 9.61 -6.02
C ASN A 410 20.94 10.87 -5.31
N THR A 411 21.42 11.87 -6.05
CA THR A 411 21.90 13.14 -5.48
C THR A 411 21.22 14.35 -6.10
N PHE A 412 21.24 15.48 -5.39
CA PHE A 412 20.75 16.74 -5.93
C PHE A 412 21.57 17.21 -7.12
N ASP A 413 22.90 17.00 -7.13
CA ASP A 413 23.75 17.37 -8.24
C ASP A 413 23.35 16.65 -9.53
N GLU A 414 22.89 15.41 -9.42
CA GLU A 414 22.40 14.65 -10.56
C GLU A 414 21.07 15.20 -11.13
N ILE A 415 20.23 15.83 -10.30
CA ILE A 415 19.05 16.54 -10.79
C ILE A 415 19.46 17.76 -11.61
N PHE A 416 20.49 18.49 -11.18
CA PHE A 416 21.06 19.60 -11.95
C PHE A 416 21.67 19.10 -13.26
N ARG A 417 22.44 18.02 -13.24
CA ARG A 417 22.96 17.39 -14.46
C ARG A 417 21.85 16.97 -15.42
N LEU A 418 20.76 16.44 -14.89
CA LEU A 418 19.62 16.02 -15.70
C LEU A 418 18.90 17.22 -16.34
N VAL A 419 18.71 18.33 -15.63
CA VAL A 419 18.10 19.53 -16.24
C VAL A 419 19.03 20.20 -17.25
N GLU A 420 20.35 20.16 -17.07
CA GLU A 420 21.31 20.58 -18.06
C GLU A 420 21.17 19.80 -19.37
N GLN A 421 20.96 18.48 -19.27
CA GLN A 421 20.76 17.60 -20.44
C GLN A 421 19.38 17.77 -21.09
N LYS A 422 18.33 17.91 -20.31
CA LYS A 422 16.94 17.95 -20.79
C LYS A 422 16.42 19.34 -21.11
N GLY A 423 17.12 20.39 -20.64
CA GLY A 423 16.70 21.79 -20.74
C GLY A 423 15.61 22.18 -19.77
N VAL A 424 14.64 21.30 -19.49
CA VAL A 424 13.50 21.57 -18.62
C VAL A 424 13.05 20.34 -17.86
N LEU A 425 12.72 20.51 -16.59
CA LEU A 425 12.06 19.54 -15.73
C LEU A 425 10.84 20.16 -15.04
N ALA A 426 9.83 19.34 -14.76
CA ALA A 426 8.67 19.71 -13.97
C ALA A 426 8.79 19.10 -12.56
N LEU A 427 8.72 19.93 -11.52
CA LEU A 427 8.65 19.50 -10.14
C LEU A 427 7.20 19.60 -9.65
N LYS A 428 6.69 18.54 -9.09
CA LYS A 428 5.30 18.49 -8.60
C LYS A 428 5.23 17.78 -7.25
N PRO A 429 4.38 18.22 -6.31
CA PRO A 429 4.08 17.44 -5.12
C PRO A 429 3.48 16.07 -5.52
N ASP A 430 3.81 15.03 -4.77
CA ASP A 430 3.24 13.69 -4.91
C ASP A 430 1.71 13.69 -4.70
N GLU A 431 1.25 14.37 -3.65
CA GLU A 431 -0.15 14.66 -3.39
C GLU A 431 -0.44 16.14 -3.67
N GLY A 432 -1.33 16.43 -4.60
CA GLY A 432 -1.71 17.80 -4.94
C GLY A 432 -2.55 17.86 -6.22
N SER A 433 -3.37 18.89 -6.34
CA SER A 433 -4.24 19.12 -7.50
C SER A 433 -4.23 20.60 -7.88
N HIS A 434 -4.77 20.92 -9.06
CA HIS A 434 -4.95 22.28 -9.54
C HIS A 434 -3.67 23.09 -9.78
N GLY A 435 -2.51 22.42 -9.92
CA GLY A 435 -1.23 23.09 -10.15
C GLY A 435 -0.56 23.65 -8.89
N ASP A 436 -1.16 23.47 -7.72
CA ASP A 436 -0.55 23.89 -6.45
C ASP A 436 0.82 23.19 -6.25
N GLY A 437 1.86 24.00 -6.01
CA GLY A 437 3.21 23.50 -5.81
C GLY A 437 3.91 23.01 -7.10
N PHE A 438 3.41 23.37 -8.28
CA PHE A 438 4.10 23.13 -9.52
C PHE A 438 5.27 24.10 -9.70
N TYR A 439 6.45 23.56 -10.02
CA TYR A 439 7.62 24.36 -10.38
C TYR A 439 8.17 23.89 -11.72
N LYS A 440 8.45 24.86 -12.59
CA LYS A 440 9.19 24.67 -13.83
C LYS A 440 10.66 24.94 -13.54
N PHE A 441 11.51 23.92 -13.67
CA PHE A 441 12.95 24.01 -13.47
C PHE A 441 13.64 23.94 -14.84
N THR A 442 14.39 24.99 -15.20
CA THR A 442 15.02 25.09 -16.50
C THR A 442 16.52 25.38 -16.39
N TYR A 443 17.24 24.96 -17.41
CA TYR A 443 18.63 25.37 -17.65
C TYR A 443 18.76 25.91 -19.07
N GLU A 444 19.08 27.18 -19.17
CA GLU A 444 19.23 27.88 -20.44
C GLU A 444 20.34 28.94 -20.31
N ASP A 445 21.20 29.07 -21.34
CA ASP A 445 22.31 30.01 -21.38
C ASP A 445 23.24 29.98 -20.15
N GLY A 446 23.50 28.79 -19.62
CA GLY A 446 24.35 28.60 -18.46
C GLY A 446 23.72 28.96 -17.11
N LYS A 447 22.42 29.22 -17.07
CA LYS A 447 21.68 29.62 -15.86
C LYS A 447 20.58 28.64 -15.53
N TYR A 448 20.39 28.42 -14.23
CA TYR A 448 19.24 27.69 -13.71
C TYR A 448 18.13 28.65 -13.34
N GLN A 449 16.88 28.29 -13.67
CA GLN A 449 15.72 29.07 -13.29
C GLN A 449 14.64 28.18 -12.69
N LEU A 450 14.01 28.66 -11.62
CA LEU A 450 12.83 28.06 -11.02
C LEU A 450 11.65 29.02 -11.16
N ASN A 451 10.63 28.62 -11.93
CA ASN A 451 9.50 29.49 -12.27
C ASN A 451 9.94 30.86 -12.80
N TYR A 452 10.91 30.87 -13.74
CA TYR A 452 11.47 32.08 -14.38
C TYR A 452 12.30 32.98 -13.45
N GLN A 453 12.64 32.52 -12.25
CA GLN A 453 13.56 33.20 -11.34
C GLN A 453 14.92 32.51 -11.36
N ASP A 454 15.98 33.28 -11.55
CA ASP A 454 17.33 32.73 -11.50
C ASP A 454 17.62 32.15 -10.12
N VAL A 455 18.15 30.94 -10.08
CA VAL A 455 18.54 30.23 -8.86
C VAL A 455 19.96 29.67 -8.97
N THR A 456 20.56 29.44 -7.81
CA THR A 456 21.86 28.77 -7.71
C THR A 456 21.68 27.35 -7.16
N LYS A 457 22.72 26.52 -7.36
CA LYS A 457 22.71 25.13 -6.78
C LYS A 457 22.62 25.12 -5.25
N GLN A 458 22.89 26.25 -4.58
CA GLN A 458 22.82 26.37 -3.10
C GLN A 458 21.44 26.81 -2.60
N GLN A 459 20.63 27.42 -3.44
CA GLN A 459 19.24 27.81 -3.16
C GLN A 459 18.26 26.66 -3.42
#